data_6cc10e379c961dc6b4b06655b740ac74
#
_entry.id   6cc10e379c961dc6b4b06655b740ac74
#
_cell.length_a   1.000
_cell.length_b   1.000
_cell.length_c   1.000
_cell.angle_alpha   90.00
_cell.angle_beta   90.00
_cell.angle_gamma   90.00
#
_symmetry.space_group_name_H-M   'P 1'
#
loop_
_entity.id
_entity.type
_entity.pdbx_description
1 polymer ?
#
loop_
_entity_poly.entity_id
_entity_poly.type
_entity_poly.pdbx_seq_one_letter_code
_entity_poly.pdbx_strand_id
1 'polypeptide(L)'
;LIEGTIKHIQGQDLNGNDLAHTPLYLLPWQKFIIVNLFGFFNKDTNIRRFNEALIFLPRKQGKTAFGSSISFAKSILDRKSGSKVYIVANSLKQTQESFGFLEKNISPLKKDFKKLRVRDNNQEHSILADLGDGSVEIFAIANQEDKLDSLNCNCLILDEIHSWKKAGGKKYTLMKNAMKAYRNKLLIGISTAGDVPNGFLAQRIQTLKKVLNKQIIDDTYNSYFIFMCM
;
A
#
# COMPACT_ATOMS: atom_id res chain seq x y z
N LEU A 1 2.43 14.25 -7.67
CA LEU A 1 1.76 14.15 -6.37
C LEU A 1 2.75 13.67 -5.28
N ILE A 2 3.29 12.45 -5.34
CA ILE A 2 4.21 11.93 -4.30
C ILE A 2 5.42 12.87 -4.15
N GLU A 3 6.23 13.07 -5.18
CA GLU A 3 7.45 13.89 -5.14
C GLU A 3 7.21 15.37 -4.77
N GLY A 4 5.99 15.88 -5.01
CA GLY A 4 5.62 17.26 -4.66
C GLY A 4 5.04 17.43 -3.25
N THR A 5 4.77 16.32 -2.53
CA THR A 5 4.10 16.39 -1.21
C THR A 5 4.87 15.63 -0.14
N ILE A 6 5.36 14.43 -0.47
CA ILE A 6 6.01 13.53 0.49
C ILE A 6 7.49 13.90 0.61
N LYS A 7 7.96 13.94 1.86
CA LYS A 7 9.34 14.24 2.24
C LYS A 7 9.94 13.08 3.02
N HIS A 8 11.26 12.99 3.00
CA HIS A 8 11.97 12.13 3.92
C HIS A 8 11.73 12.60 5.36
N ILE A 9 11.51 11.65 6.28
CA ILE A 9 11.35 11.96 7.71
C ILE A 9 12.64 11.75 8.50
N GLN A 10 13.60 11.02 7.93
CA GLN A 10 14.90 10.68 8.51
C GLN A 10 15.82 10.10 7.44
N GLY A 11 17.08 9.90 7.78
CA GLY A 11 18.09 9.24 6.95
C GLY A 11 19.15 10.20 6.46
N GLN A 12 20.17 9.63 5.82
CA GLN A 12 21.26 10.36 5.20
C GLN A 12 21.48 9.88 3.77
N ASP A 13 21.99 10.73 2.91
CA ASP A 13 22.42 10.37 1.56
C ASP A 13 23.78 9.63 1.60
N LEU A 14 24.30 9.24 0.43
CA LEU A 14 25.57 8.54 0.30
C LEU A 14 26.78 9.42 0.72
N ASN A 15 26.62 10.73 0.80
CA ASN A 15 27.63 11.68 1.22
C ASN A 15 27.52 12.04 2.71
N GLY A 16 26.54 11.45 3.43
CA GLY A 16 26.29 11.71 4.84
C GLY A 16 25.46 12.96 5.13
N ASN A 17 24.85 13.61 4.12
CA ASN A 17 23.96 14.74 4.33
C ASN A 17 22.59 14.28 4.83
N ASP A 18 22.01 15.02 5.78
CA ASP A 18 20.69 14.69 6.33
C ASP A 18 19.59 14.85 5.27
N LEU A 19 18.76 13.81 5.13
CA LEU A 19 17.63 13.81 4.21
C LEU A 19 16.33 14.31 4.85
N ALA A 20 16.26 14.42 6.17
CA ALA A 20 15.03 14.84 6.85
C ALA A 20 14.47 16.15 6.26
N HIS A 21 13.16 16.15 5.98
CA HIS A 21 12.41 17.26 5.36
C HIS A 21 12.75 17.57 3.89
N THR A 22 13.68 16.85 3.26
CA THR A 22 13.94 16.98 1.81
C THR A 22 12.86 16.23 1.01
N PRO A 23 12.52 16.64 -0.23
CA PRO A 23 11.54 15.93 -1.07
C PRO A 23 11.94 14.47 -1.29
N LEU A 24 10.95 13.58 -1.21
CA LEU A 24 11.15 12.17 -1.53
C LEU A 24 11.05 11.97 -3.05
N TYR A 25 12.19 11.94 -3.73
CA TYR A 25 12.25 11.61 -5.14
C TYR A 25 12.17 10.11 -5.37
N LEU A 26 11.27 9.69 -6.24
CA LEU A 26 11.09 8.28 -6.58
C LEU A 26 12.25 7.77 -7.45
N LEU A 27 12.80 6.64 -7.08
CA LEU A 27 13.79 5.93 -7.88
C LEU A 27 13.16 5.37 -9.18
N PRO A 28 13.94 5.10 -10.24
CA PRO A 28 13.40 4.59 -11.50
C PRO A 28 12.50 3.37 -11.37
N TRP A 29 12.85 2.40 -10.53
CA TRP A 29 12.04 1.21 -10.28
C TRP A 29 10.73 1.53 -9.53
N GLN A 30 10.72 2.52 -8.64
CA GLN A 30 9.51 3.00 -7.97
C GLN A 30 8.58 3.69 -8.97
N LYS A 31 9.14 4.53 -9.86
CA LYS A 31 8.38 5.16 -10.96
C LYS A 31 7.77 4.10 -11.88
N PHE A 32 8.52 3.06 -12.23
CA PHE A 32 8.03 1.94 -13.03
C PHE A 32 6.81 1.27 -12.37
N ILE A 33 6.87 0.98 -11.08
CA ILE A 33 5.73 0.41 -10.34
C ILE A 33 4.54 1.37 -10.35
N ILE A 34 4.74 2.65 -10.04
CA ILE A 34 3.67 3.67 -10.00
C ILE A 34 3.00 3.80 -11.37
N VAL A 35 3.77 3.89 -12.46
CA VAL A 35 3.21 3.99 -13.83
C VAL A 35 2.36 2.76 -14.15
N ASN A 36 2.81 1.55 -13.82
CA ASN A 36 2.02 0.35 -14.07
C ASN A 36 0.75 0.31 -13.24
N LEU A 37 0.80 0.65 -11.96
CA LEU A 37 -0.36 0.58 -11.07
C LEU A 37 -1.40 1.68 -11.31
N PHE A 38 -0.97 2.86 -11.78
CA PHE A 38 -1.83 4.05 -11.86
C PHE A 38 -2.02 4.59 -13.29
N GLY A 39 -1.22 4.18 -14.26
CA GLY A 39 -1.21 4.75 -15.61
C GLY A 39 -2.05 4.00 -16.65
N PHE A 40 -2.46 2.75 -16.38
CA PHE A 40 -3.14 1.93 -17.38
C PHE A 40 -4.59 1.63 -17.00
N PHE A 41 -5.49 2.01 -17.90
CA PHE A 41 -6.94 1.82 -17.77
C PHE A 41 -7.52 1.21 -19.03
N ASN A 42 -8.58 0.44 -18.88
CA ASN A 42 -9.40 0.01 -19.99
C ASN A 42 -10.18 1.22 -20.54
N LYS A 43 -10.14 1.44 -21.86
CA LYS A 43 -10.73 2.62 -22.52
C LYS A 43 -12.26 2.69 -22.35
N ASP A 44 -12.93 1.54 -22.43
CA ASP A 44 -14.39 1.47 -22.45
C ASP A 44 -14.99 1.51 -21.04
N THR A 45 -14.33 0.87 -20.08
CA THR A 45 -14.86 0.70 -18.73
C THR A 45 -14.25 1.67 -17.72
N ASN A 46 -13.16 2.34 -18.07
CA ASN A 46 -12.33 3.16 -17.18
C ASN A 46 -11.89 2.39 -15.90
N ILE A 47 -11.73 1.08 -16.04
CA ILE A 47 -11.23 0.21 -14.96
C ILE A 47 -9.72 0.09 -15.09
N ARG A 48 -9.03 0.18 -13.96
CA ARG A 48 -7.59 0.01 -13.83
C ARG A 48 -7.14 -1.36 -14.35
N ARG A 49 -6.02 -1.39 -15.08
CA ARG A 49 -5.42 -2.62 -15.61
C ARG A 49 -5.05 -3.59 -14.48
N PHE A 50 -4.38 -3.07 -13.45
CA PHE A 50 -3.92 -3.87 -12.31
C PHE A 50 -4.69 -3.49 -11.06
N ASN A 51 -5.36 -4.46 -10.45
CA ASN A 51 -6.11 -4.28 -9.20
C ASN A 51 -5.50 -5.05 -8.02
N GLU A 52 -4.47 -5.84 -8.30
CA GLU A 52 -3.72 -6.61 -7.32
C GLU A 52 -2.22 -6.59 -7.66
N ALA A 53 -1.36 -6.46 -6.67
CA ALA A 53 0.07 -6.41 -6.88
C ALA A 53 0.86 -7.11 -5.78
N LEU A 54 2.00 -7.71 -6.15
CA LEU A 54 3.05 -8.15 -5.24
C LEU A 54 4.34 -7.39 -5.56
N ILE A 55 4.85 -6.67 -4.58
CA ILE A 55 6.12 -5.96 -4.62
C ILE A 55 7.07 -6.65 -3.65
N PHE A 56 8.01 -7.39 -4.19
CA PHE A 56 8.99 -8.14 -3.42
C PHE A 56 10.37 -7.48 -3.56
N LEU A 57 10.91 -6.99 -2.44
CA LEU A 57 12.12 -6.17 -2.41
C LEU A 57 13.08 -6.66 -1.34
N PRO A 58 14.39 -6.42 -1.49
CA PRO A 58 15.35 -6.63 -0.42
C PRO A 58 15.03 -5.76 0.83
N ARG A 59 15.61 -6.14 1.97
CA ARG A 59 15.53 -5.32 3.18
C ARG A 59 16.16 -3.94 2.95
N LYS A 60 15.72 -2.93 3.70
CA LYS A 60 16.24 -1.55 3.69
C LYS A 60 16.05 -0.78 2.37
N GLN A 61 15.13 -1.20 1.50
CA GLN A 61 14.79 -0.50 0.26
C GLN A 61 13.62 0.49 0.40
N GLY A 62 13.37 0.99 1.61
CA GLY A 62 12.35 2.03 1.82
C GLY A 62 10.90 1.56 1.61
N LYS A 63 10.59 0.26 1.76
CA LYS A 63 9.26 -0.32 1.53
C LYS A 63 8.14 0.39 2.25
N THR A 64 8.32 0.67 3.55
CA THR A 64 7.32 1.31 4.40
C THR A 64 6.99 2.71 3.88
N ALA A 65 8.01 3.52 3.60
CA ALA A 65 7.84 4.86 3.02
C ALA A 65 7.16 4.79 1.65
N PHE A 66 7.55 3.83 0.80
CA PHE A 66 6.97 3.64 -0.53
C PHE A 66 5.50 3.19 -0.46
N GLY A 67 5.18 2.19 0.36
CA GLY A 67 3.80 1.74 0.58
C GLY A 67 2.89 2.84 1.14
N SER A 68 3.39 3.59 2.12
CA SER A 68 2.69 4.76 2.68
C SER A 68 2.48 5.86 1.63
N SER A 69 3.47 6.13 0.79
CA SER A 69 3.35 7.10 -0.31
C SER A 69 2.33 6.66 -1.36
N ILE A 70 2.26 5.36 -1.68
CA ILE A 70 1.23 4.81 -2.57
C ILE A 70 -0.16 4.95 -1.94
N SER A 71 -0.32 4.67 -0.65
CA SER A 71 -1.60 4.80 0.05
C SER A 71 -2.11 6.25 0.00
N PHE A 72 -1.23 7.22 0.23
CA PHE A 72 -1.55 8.64 0.09
C PHE A 72 -1.95 9.00 -1.34
N ALA A 73 -1.14 8.64 -2.34
CA ALA A 73 -1.44 8.95 -3.73
C ALA A 73 -2.78 8.34 -4.18
N LYS A 74 -3.03 7.07 -3.83
CA LYS A 74 -4.27 6.37 -4.13
C LYS A 74 -5.48 7.05 -3.50
N SER A 75 -5.37 7.45 -2.23
CA SER A 75 -6.44 8.12 -1.52
C SER A 75 -6.85 9.44 -2.19
N ILE A 76 -5.87 10.24 -2.62
CA ILE A 76 -6.12 11.52 -3.30
C ILE A 76 -6.71 11.31 -4.70
N LEU A 77 -6.19 10.34 -5.45
CA LEU A 77 -6.67 10.07 -6.81
C LEU A 77 -8.12 9.59 -6.85
N ASP A 78 -8.54 8.80 -5.87
CA ASP A 78 -9.88 8.22 -5.82
C ASP A 78 -10.87 9.01 -4.92
N ARG A 79 -10.49 10.18 -4.41
CA ARG A 79 -11.25 10.95 -3.41
C ARG A 79 -12.71 11.23 -3.82
N LYS A 80 -12.97 11.43 -5.12
CA LYS A 80 -14.34 11.71 -5.63
C LYS A 80 -15.32 10.57 -5.38
N SER A 81 -14.83 9.35 -5.28
CA SER A 81 -15.66 8.17 -4.98
C SER A 81 -15.72 7.85 -3.48
N GLY A 82 -15.16 8.72 -2.63
CA GLY A 82 -14.97 8.42 -1.21
C GLY A 82 -13.85 7.39 -1.01
N SER A 83 -12.59 7.85 -0.96
CA SER A 83 -11.47 6.94 -0.84
C SER A 83 -11.27 6.45 0.58
N LYS A 84 -11.20 5.13 0.76
CA LYS A 84 -10.91 4.48 2.04
C LYS A 84 -9.78 3.48 1.87
N VAL A 85 -8.65 3.81 2.48
CA VAL A 85 -7.38 3.08 2.37
C VAL A 85 -7.00 2.50 3.70
N TYR A 86 -6.59 1.22 3.74
CA TYR A 86 -5.99 0.62 4.91
C TYR A 86 -4.55 0.20 4.64
N ILE A 87 -3.67 0.52 5.57
CA ILE A 87 -2.33 -0.06 5.69
C ILE A 87 -2.39 -1.11 6.79
N VAL A 88 -2.13 -2.36 6.42
CA VAL A 88 -2.21 -3.50 7.32
C VAL A 88 -0.81 -4.04 7.57
N ALA A 89 -0.35 -4.00 8.79
CA ALA A 89 0.94 -4.55 9.21
C ALA A 89 0.76 -5.66 10.26
N ASN A 90 1.79 -6.48 10.47
CA ASN A 90 1.68 -7.65 11.36
C ASN A 90 1.62 -7.30 12.83
N SER A 91 2.17 -6.18 13.23
CA SER A 91 2.21 -5.74 14.62
C SER A 91 1.81 -4.27 14.74
N LEU A 92 1.37 -3.89 15.94
CA LEU A 92 1.05 -2.50 16.25
C LEU A 92 2.26 -1.57 16.02
N LYS A 93 3.47 -2.01 16.39
CA LYS A 93 4.70 -1.25 16.16
C LYS A 93 4.94 -0.95 14.67
N GLN A 94 4.79 -1.95 13.79
CA GLN A 94 4.94 -1.75 12.34
C GLN A 94 3.83 -0.84 11.79
N THR A 95 2.63 -0.96 12.32
CA THR A 95 1.51 -0.05 11.99
C THR A 95 1.87 1.40 12.33
N GLN A 96 2.43 1.63 13.52
CA GLN A 96 2.87 2.95 13.98
C GLN A 96 4.01 3.51 13.10
N GLU A 97 4.95 2.68 12.66
CA GLU A 97 6.03 3.11 11.75
C GLU A 97 5.47 3.60 10.40
N SER A 98 4.55 2.82 9.80
CA SER A 98 3.90 3.18 8.52
C SER A 98 3.03 4.43 8.66
N PHE A 99 2.27 4.53 9.76
CA PHE A 99 1.41 5.67 10.05
C PHE A 99 2.22 6.92 10.37
N GLY A 100 3.24 6.81 11.22
CA GLY A 100 4.10 7.94 11.61
C GLY A 100 4.81 8.59 10.42
N PHE A 101 5.13 7.80 9.38
CA PHE A 101 5.64 8.37 8.12
C PHE A 101 4.58 9.27 7.46
N LEU A 102 3.33 8.83 7.37
CA LEU A 102 2.24 9.64 6.81
C LEU A 102 1.90 10.83 7.69
N GLU A 103 1.79 10.62 8.98
CA GLU A 103 1.45 11.65 9.95
C GLU A 103 2.41 12.85 9.85
N LYS A 104 3.73 12.60 9.88
CA LYS A 104 4.76 13.64 9.75
C LYS A 104 4.70 14.40 8.43
N ASN A 105 4.25 13.75 7.35
CA ASN A 105 4.10 14.37 6.05
C ASN A 105 2.80 15.15 5.86
N ILE A 106 1.71 14.67 6.48
CA ILE A 106 0.37 15.20 6.24
C ILE A 106 -0.06 16.20 7.32
N SER A 107 0.38 16.05 8.58
CA SER A 107 0.03 16.97 9.64
C SER A 107 0.37 18.44 9.35
N PRO A 108 1.48 18.78 8.68
CA PRO A 108 1.77 20.17 8.30
C PRO A 108 0.71 20.79 7.39
N LEU A 109 0.01 19.97 6.58
CA LEU A 109 -1.03 20.42 5.64
C LEU A 109 -2.33 20.87 6.34
N LYS A 110 -2.48 20.62 7.66
CA LYS A 110 -3.63 21.10 8.44
C LYS A 110 -3.82 22.61 8.37
N LYS A 111 -2.75 23.35 8.13
CA LYS A 111 -2.79 24.82 7.97
C LYS A 111 -3.61 25.23 6.73
N ASP A 112 -3.53 24.44 5.66
CA ASP A 112 -4.12 24.72 4.37
C ASP A 112 -5.50 24.03 4.21
N PHE A 113 -5.72 22.91 4.95
CA PHE A 113 -6.92 22.10 4.85
C PHE A 113 -7.65 22.02 6.20
N LYS A 114 -8.62 22.91 6.42
CA LYS A 114 -9.38 23.02 7.69
C LYS A 114 -10.11 21.74 8.11
N LYS A 115 -10.50 20.89 7.16
CA LYS A 115 -11.20 19.63 7.41
C LYS A 115 -10.27 18.40 7.46
N LEU A 116 -8.96 18.62 7.52
CA LEU A 116 -7.98 17.56 7.72
C LEU A 116 -7.84 17.23 9.19
N ARG A 117 -8.10 15.98 9.54
CA ARG A 117 -7.96 15.43 10.90
C ARG A 117 -6.96 14.30 10.86
N VAL A 118 -5.99 14.34 11.77
CA VAL A 118 -5.05 13.26 12.00
C VAL A 118 -5.21 12.81 13.44
N ARG A 119 -5.46 11.52 13.64
CA ARG A 119 -5.55 10.87 14.94
C ARG A 119 -4.44 9.84 15.04
N ASP A 120 -3.63 9.97 16.06
CA ASP A 120 -2.54 9.04 16.36
C ASP A 120 -2.55 8.76 17.87
N ASN A 121 -3.19 7.67 18.26
CA ASN A 121 -3.29 7.24 19.64
C ASN A 121 -3.32 5.71 19.73
N ASN A 122 -3.35 5.15 20.93
CA ASN A 122 -3.31 3.70 21.15
C ASN A 122 -4.48 2.91 20.54
N GLN A 123 -5.58 3.58 20.16
CA GLN A 123 -6.79 2.94 19.64
C GLN A 123 -6.94 3.14 18.12
N GLU A 124 -6.51 4.31 17.61
CA GLU A 124 -6.77 4.71 16.23
C GLU A 124 -5.57 5.43 15.62
N HIS A 125 -5.16 4.97 14.45
CA HIS A 125 -4.20 5.62 13.57
C HIS A 125 -4.92 5.96 12.27
N SER A 126 -5.37 7.22 12.13
CA SER A 126 -6.17 7.62 10.97
C SER A 126 -5.90 9.03 10.48
N ILE A 127 -6.09 9.21 9.18
CA ILE A 127 -6.08 10.49 8.49
C ILE A 127 -7.40 10.61 7.75
N LEU A 128 -8.16 11.64 8.09
CA LEU A 128 -9.48 11.91 7.51
C LEU A 128 -9.47 13.32 6.91
N ALA A 129 -9.86 13.46 5.66
CA ALA A 129 -9.95 14.76 5.01
C ALA A 129 -11.20 14.87 4.12
N ASP A 130 -11.87 16.02 4.19
CA ASP A 130 -12.85 16.44 3.20
C ASP A 130 -12.21 17.55 2.36
N LEU A 131 -12.00 17.27 1.08
CA LEU A 131 -11.31 18.14 0.13
C LEU A 131 -12.31 18.98 -0.70
N GLY A 132 -13.60 18.93 -0.36
CA GLY A 132 -14.66 19.68 -1.06
C GLY A 132 -15.21 18.96 -2.29
N ASP A 133 -14.33 18.36 -3.10
CA ASP A 133 -14.72 17.53 -4.27
C ASP A 133 -14.67 16.02 -3.97
N GLY A 134 -14.44 15.64 -2.71
CA GLY A 134 -14.42 14.26 -2.25
C GLY A 134 -13.76 14.08 -0.89
N SER A 135 -13.81 12.85 -0.39
CA SER A 135 -13.29 12.48 0.93
C SER A 135 -12.14 11.50 0.84
N VAL A 136 -11.26 11.59 1.83
CA VAL A 136 -10.10 10.72 2.02
C VAL A 136 -10.11 10.17 3.43
N GLU A 137 -10.00 8.85 3.54
CA GLU A 137 -9.82 8.14 4.80
C GLU A 137 -8.64 7.19 4.67
N ILE A 138 -7.61 7.36 5.48
CA ILE A 138 -6.47 6.45 5.56
C ILE A 138 -6.39 5.92 6.98
N PHE A 139 -6.37 4.60 7.13
CA PHE A 139 -6.23 3.91 8.41
C PHE A 139 -4.99 3.03 8.39
N ALA A 140 -4.29 2.97 9.50
CA ALA A 140 -3.25 1.97 9.72
C ALA A 140 -3.70 1.04 10.85
N ILE A 141 -3.74 -0.27 10.57
CA ILE A 141 -4.25 -1.28 11.50
C ILE A 141 -3.30 -2.48 11.61
N ALA A 142 -3.26 -3.08 12.79
CA ALA A 142 -2.59 -4.35 12.96
C ALA A 142 -3.44 -5.50 12.39
N ASN A 143 -2.77 -6.55 11.88
CA ASN A 143 -3.38 -7.74 11.29
C ASN A 143 -4.08 -8.63 12.33
N GLN A 144 -5.21 -8.16 12.89
CA GLN A 144 -6.08 -8.87 13.82
C GLN A 144 -7.36 -9.28 13.10
N GLU A 145 -7.78 -10.55 13.25
CA GLU A 145 -8.91 -11.12 12.48
C GLU A 145 -10.20 -10.33 12.67
N ASP A 146 -10.53 -9.98 13.91
CA ASP A 146 -11.76 -9.25 14.26
C ASP A 146 -11.87 -7.88 13.56
N LYS A 147 -10.74 -7.24 13.25
CA LYS A 147 -10.70 -5.95 12.55
C LYS A 147 -10.79 -6.09 11.03
N LEU A 148 -10.45 -7.26 10.50
CA LEU A 148 -10.39 -7.48 9.05
C LEU A 148 -11.74 -7.80 8.43
N ASP A 149 -12.65 -8.44 9.19
CA ASP A 149 -13.99 -8.83 8.71
C ASP A 149 -14.88 -7.64 8.38
N SER A 150 -14.72 -6.54 9.07
CA SER A 150 -15.56 -5.33 8.92
C SER A 150 -15.02 -4.33 7.90
N LEU A 151 -13.94 -4.66 7.19
CA LEU A 151 -13.34 -3.73 6.24
C LEU A 151 -14.23 -3.53 5.00
N ASN A 152 -14.36 -2.25 4.59
CA ASN A 152 -14.90 -1.87 3.29
C ASN A 152 -14.00 -0.75 2.74
N CYS A 153 -13.23 -1.04 1.69
CA CYS A 153 -12.19 -0.13 1.22
C CYS A 153 -11.88 -0.29 -0.26
N ASN A 154 -11.35 0.77 -0.86
CA ASN A 154 -10.89 0.77 -2.25
C ASN A 154 -9.39 0.48 -2.38
N CYS A 155 -8.62 0.55 -1.28
CA CYS A 155 -7.20 0.23 -1.30
C CYS A 155 -6.76 -0.49 -0.02
N LEU A 156 -5.91 -1.51 -0.20
CA LEU A 156 -5.21 -2.22 0.87
C LEU A 156 -3.72 -2.29 0.56
N ILE A 157 -2.91 -1.84 1.51
CA ILE A 157 -1.46 -2.06 1.51
C ILE A 157 -1.15 -3.07 2.62
N LEU A 158 -0.69 -4.25 2.23
CA LEU A 158 -0.32 -5.33 3.14
C LEU A 158 1.19 -5.33 3.29
N ASP A 159 1.68 -4.88 4.44
CA ASP A 159 3.11 -4.81 4.72
C ASP A 159 3.61 -6.09 5.40
N GLU A 160 4.82 -6.51 5.03
CA GLU A 160 5.56 -7.64 5.61
C GLU A 160 4.78 -8.98 5.57
N ILE A 161 4.13 -9.29 4.43
CA ILE A 161 3.34 -10.51 4.25
C ILE A 161 4.17 -11.82 4.35
N HIS A 162 5.52 -11.73 4.36
CA HIS A 162 6.40 -12.88 4.55
C HIS A 162 6.23 -13.57 5.92
N SER A 163 5.82 -12.82 6.93
CA SER A 163 5.60 -13.37 8.28
C SER A 163 4.27 -14.15 8.41
N TRP A 164 3.43 -14.12 7.37
CA TRP A 164 2.16 -14.83 7.40
C TRP A 164 2.36 -16.33 7.23
N LYS A 165 1.88 -17.11 8.21
CA LYS A 165 1.88 -18.57 8.17
C LYS A 165 0.92 -19.07 7.06
N LYS A 166 0.79 -20.39 6.89
CA LYS A 166 -0.14 -20.99 5.91
C LYS A 166 -1.56 -20.41 5.97
N ALA A 167 -2.07 -20.13 7.15
CA ALA A 167 -3.38 -19.49 7.36
C ALA A 167 -3.50 -18.07 6.76
N GLY A 168 -2.39 -17.44 6.37
CA GLY A 168 -2.38 -16.14 5.70
C GLY A 168 -3.22 -16.07 4.43
N GLY A 169 -3.41 -17.22 3.74
CA GLY A 169 -4.28 -17.29 2.58
C GLY A 169 -5.75 -16.95 2.87
N LYS A 170 -6.27 -17.39 4.00
CA LYS A 170 -7.65 -17.02 4.44
C LYS A 170 -7.77 -15.53 4.68
N LYS A 171 -6.81 -14.94 5.41
CA LYS A 171 -6.78 -13.50 5.68
C LYS A 171 -6.68 -12.67 4.40
N TYR A 172 -5.82 -13.09 3.47
CA TYR A 172 -5.69 -12.43 2.17
C TYR A 172 -7.01 -12.44 1.38
N THR A 173 -7.69 -13.59 1.33
CA THR A 173 -9.00 -13.72 0.67
C THR A 173 -10.07 -12.85 1.34
N LEU A 174 -10.09 -12.80 2.66
CA LEU A 174 -10.99 -11.96 3.44
C LEU A 174 -10.81 -10.48 3.06
N MET A 175 -9.57 -9.99 3.10
CA MET A 175 -9.24 -8.61 2.73
C MET A 175 -9.57 -8.30 1.26
N LYS A 176 -9.33 -9.24 0.35
CA LYS A 176 -9.73 -9.11 -1.06
C LYS A 176 -11.26 -8.98 -1.21
N ASN A 177 -12.02 -9.72 -0.40
CA ASN A 177 -13.48 -9.62 -0.38
C ASN A 177 -13.98 -8.27 0.14
N ALA A 178 -13.31 -7.68 1.10
CA ALA A 178 -13.62 -6.34 1.65
C ALA A 178 -13.58 -5.22 0.59
N MET A 179 -12.97 -5.48 -0.57
CA MET A 179 -12.83 -4.52 -1.66
C MET A 179 -13.86 -4.74 -2.79
N LYS A 180 -14.77 -5.69 -2.67
CA LYS A 180 -15.70 -6.07 -3.77
C LYS A 180 -16.63 -4.93 -4.21
N ALA A 181 -16.97 -4.02 -3.32
CA ALA A 181 -17.84 -2.87 -3.61
C ALA A 181 -17.20 -1.85 -4.57
N TYR A 182 -15.87 -1.87 -4.70
CA TYR A 182 -15.14 -0.88 -5.51
C TYR A 182 -14.65 -1.48 -6.83
N ARG A 183 -14.98 -0.82 -7.94
CA ARG A 183 -14.53 -1.22 -9.29
C ARG A 183 -13.03 -0.97 -9.49
N ASN A 184 -12.54 0.21 -9.10
CA ASN A 184 -11.13 0.61 -9.21
C ASN A 184 -10.33 0.35 -7.93
N LYS A 185 -10.53 -0.82 -7.33
CA LYS A 185 -9.79 -1.27 -6.15
C LYS A 185 -8.31 -1.52 -6.45
N LEU A 186 -7.47 -1.49 -5.39
CA LEU A 186 -6.05 -1.82 -5.49
C LEU A 186 -5.57 -2.49 -4.20
N LEU A 187 -5.17 -3.76 -4.31
CA LEU A 187 -4.56 -4.52 -3.22
C LEU A 187 -3.07 -4.70 -3.52
N ILE A 188 -2.21 -4.26 -2.62
CA ILE A 188 -0.76 -4.37 -2.78
C ILE A 188 -0.18 -5.13 -1.59
N GLY A 189 0.48 -6.24 -1.86
CA GLY A 189 1.36 -6.90 -0.91
C GLY A 189 2.79 -6.39 -1.10
N ILE A 190 3.39 -5.84 -0.03
CA ILE A 190 4.80 -5.42 -0.03
C ILE A 190 5.55 -6.28 0.97
N SER A 191 6.67 -6.86 0.57
CA SER A 191 7.40 -7.77 1.43
C SER A 191 8.87 -7.90 1.10
N THR A 192 9.63 -8.40 2.07
CA THR A 192 10.98 -8.95 1.88
C THR A 192 10.96 -10.47 1.87
N ALA A 193 12.11 -11.08 1.61
CA ALA A 193 12.34 -12.48 1.92
C ALA A 193 12.11 -12.73 3.43
N GLY A 194 11.36 -13.77 3.75
CA GLY A 194 11.09 -14.18 5.12
C GLY A 194 11.67 -15.56 5.40
N ASP A 195 11.71 -15.91 6.68
CA ASP A 195 12.29 -17.15 7.19
C ASP A 195 11.24 -18.29 7.30
N VAL A 196 10.06 -18.14 6.68
CA VAL A 196 8.99 -19.16 6.69
C VAL A 196 8.95 -19.90 5.35
N PRO A 197 9.67 -21.04 5.20
CA PRO A 197 9.86 -21.72 3.91
C PRO A 197 8.55 -22.11 3.20
N ASN A 198 7.51 -22.47 3.95
CA ASN A 198 6.19 -22.86 3.45
C ASN A 198 5.10 -21.86 3.85
N GLY A 199 5.47 -20.60 4.11
CA GLY A 199 4.53 -19.55 4.44
C GLY A 199 3.71 -19.09 3.24
N PHE A 200 2.72 -18.22 3.50
CA PHE A 200 1.84 -17.68 2.48
C PHE A 200 2.62 -17.04 1.31
N LEU A 201 3.62 -16.19 1.61
CA LEU A 201 4.41 -15.51 0.58
C LEU A 201 5.18 -16.50 -0.31
N ALA A 202 5.82 -17.51 0.28
CA ALA A 202 6.59 -18.51 -0.47
C ALA A 202 5.70 -19.26 -1.47
N GLN A 203 4.51 -19.70 -1.03
CA GLN A 203 3.53 -20.35 -1.90
C GLN A 203 3.03 -19.41 -3.00
N ARG A 204 2.77 -18.13 -2.65
CA ARG A 204 2.33 -17.12 -3.61
C ARG A 204 3.38 -16.87 -4.70
N ILE A 205 4.65 -16.70 -4.31
CA ILE A 205 5.77 -16.51 -5.26
C ILE A 205 5.90 -17.72 -6.20
N GLN A 206 5.81 -18.96 -5.68
CA GLN A 206 5.85 -20.15 -6.53
C GLN A 206 4.72 -20.17 -7.55
N THR A 207 3.49 -19.87 -7.13
CA THR A 207 2.34 -19.78 -8.05
C THR A 207 2.55 -18.71 -9.10
N LEU A 208 2.98 -17.51 -8.70
CA LEU A 208 3.19 -16.37 -9.61
C LEU A 208 4.33 -16.64 -10.61
N LYS A 209 5.40 -17.33 -10.20
CA LYS A 209 6.45 -17.80 -11.12
C LYS A 209 5.89 -18.74 -12.20
N LYS A 210 5.01 -19.67 -11.82
CA LYS A 210 4.34 -20.56 -12.78
C LYS A 210 3.44 -19.80 -13.77
N VAL A 211 2.76 -18.76 -13.30
CA VAL A 211 1.94 -17.87 -14.16
C VAL A 211 2.84 -17.12 -15.15
N LEU A 212 3.93 -16.51 -14.67
CA LEU A 212 4.89 -15.80 -15.53
C LEU A 212 5.53 -16.71 -16.59
N ASN A 213 5.81 -17.96 -16.23
CA ASN A 213 6.35 -18.97 -17.13
C ASN A 213 5.27 -19.65 -18.02
N LYS A 214 4.02 -19.14 -18.00
CA LYS A 214 2.88 -19.70 -18.75
C LYS A 214 2.56 -21.17 -18.43
N GLN A 215 2.97 -21.66 -17.28
CA GLN A 215 2.65 -23.02 -16.78
C GLN A 215 1.24 -23.05 -16.14
N ILE A 216 0.74 -21.91 -15.73
CA ILE A 216 -0.65 -21.70 -15.28
C ILE A 216 -1.23 -20.60 -16.17
N ILE A 217 -2.33 -20.93 -16.87
CA ILE A 217 -3.11 -19.98 -17.66
C ILE A 217 -4.43 -19.79 -16.94
N ASP A 218 -4.60 -18.64 -16.29
CA ASP A 218 -5.78 -18.29 -15.50
C ASP A 218 -6.02 -16.78 -15.61
N ASP A 219 -7.17 -16.41 -16.15
CA ASP A 219 -7.54 -15.01 -16.40
C ASP A 219 -7.60 -14.16 -15.14
N THR A 220 -7.74 -14.77 -13.96
CA THR A 220 -7.70 -14.02 -12.69
C THR A 220 -6.37 -13.30 -12.46
N TYR A 221 -5.28 -13.79 -13.07
CA TYR A 221 -3.97 -13.15 -13.00
C TYR A 221 -3.75 -12.05 -14.05
N ASN A 222 -4.66 -11.85 -14.98
CA ASN A 222 -4.54 -10.80 -16.01
C ASN A 222 -4.52 -9.38 -15.39
N SER A 223 -5.10 -9.21 -14.21
CA SER A 223 -5.10 -7.96 -13.45
C SER A 223 -4.09 -7.94 -12.29
N TYR A 224 -3.13 -8.85 -12.29
CA TYR A 224 -2.10 -8.98 -11.26
C TYR A 224 -0.76 -8.41 -11.73
N PHE A 225 -0.20 -7.47 -10.96
CA PHE A 225 1.13 -6.91 -11.21
C PHE A 225 2.15 -7.56 -10.27
N ILE A 226 3.30 -7.95 -10.83
CA ILE A 226 4.37 -8.58 -10.05
C ILE A 226 5.66 -7.81 -10.29
N PHE A 227 6.26 -7.35 -9.21
CA PHE A 227 7.60 -6.79 -9.21
C PHE A 227 8.45 -7.51 -8.17
N MET A 228 9.50 -8.16 -8.63
CA MET A 228 10.44 -8.88 -7.78
C MET A 228 11.86 -8.41 -8.09
N CYS A 229 12.56 -7.91 -7.07
CA CYS A 229 13.98 -7.63 -7.08
C CYS A 229 14.65 -8.60 -6.08
N MET A 230 15.59 -9.40 -6.55
CA MET A 230 16.34 -10.39 -5.75
C MET A 230 17.80 -9.98 -5.65
#